data_1b13691f0387b5abddcebbf9f2072a0d
#
_entry.id   1b13691f0387b5abddcebbf9f2072a0d
#
_cell.length_a   1.000
_cell.length_b   1.000
_cell.length_c   1.000
_cell.angle_alpha   90.00
_cell.angle_beta   90.00
_cell.angle_gamma   90.00
#
_symmetry.space_group_name_H-M   'P 1'
#
loop_
_entity.id
_entity.type
_entity.pdbx_description
1 polymer ?
#
loop_
_entity_poly.entity_id
_entity_poly.type
_entity_poly.pdbx_seq_one_letter_code
_entity_poly.pdbx_strand_id
1 'polypeptide(L)'
;MSDRQQVRSKLNLQGERVTIAVEEAVSLVSGIFRRIGCSADIAQSVALHLANSDLCGMESHGLMRTLQYVEQFESGQMCPDAEPQIRTTPKGVTEVDGCHGIGIPAMKMAVVKGCALAQEQGMSALAIRNVGHTGRLGEFTETAALEGCLCIVIGGGGRQRWRQVAPYGGRSAMLPTNPYSIGMPGGDRGPVVIDFATSKIAGGWIYAARSAGALLPDNALMDAKGQVTRDPEDYFRGGAIMPAGGAKGYALAVVAEMIAEAMLGPVTTEGNWLMITLDAGRFREPSALQTVAEELLQELRDCPPAPGFEKVEVPGEREREHRRRTEKTGILIPEKTWQQIVRLSERLSG
;
A
#
# COMPACT_ATOMS: atom_id res chain seq x y z
N MET A 1 -4.21 -35.73 -12.54
CA MET A 1 -3.98 -34.43 -13.24
C MET A 1 -4.20 -33.36 -12.19
N SER A 2 -3.14 -32.84 -11.62
CA SER A 2 -3.18 -31.96 -10.44
C SER A 2 -3.55 -30.55 -10.85
N ASP A 3 -4.57 -30.04 -10.19
CA ASP A 3 -5.04 -28.64 -10.24
C ASP A 3 -3.92 -27.69 -9.81
N ARG A 4 -3.12 -27.21 -10.76
CA ARG A 4 -2.20 -26.11 -10.55
C ARG A 4 -2.92 -24.81 -10.86
N GLN A 5 -3.80 -24.39 -9.97
CA GLN A 5 -4.19 -22.97 -9.90
C GLN A 5 -2.95 -22.17 -9.46
N GLN A 6 -2.19 -21.70 -10.43
CA GLN A 6 -1.13 -20.74 -10.19
C GLN A 6 -1.77 -19.42 -9.75
N VAL A 7 -1.85 -19.20 -8.43
CA VAL A 7 -1.84 -17.85 -7.89
C VAL A 7 -0.52 -17.24 -8.38
N ARG A 8 -0.57 -16.35 -9.36
CA ARG A 8 0.61 -15.63 -9.86
C ARG A 8 1.03 -14.60 -8.81
N SER A 9 1.62 -15.04 -7.72
CA SER A 9 2.58 -14.23 -6.99
C SER A 9 3.69 -13.89 -7.98
N LYS A 10 4.01 -12.61 -8.12
CA LYS A 10 5.11 -12.15 -8.99
C LYS A 10 6.46 -12.75 -8.56
N LEU A 11 6.56 -13.33 -7.37
CA LEU A 11 7.67 -14.14 -6.88
C LEU A 11 7.13 -15.55 -6.60
N ASN A 12 7.74 -16.56 -7.22
CA ASN A 12 7.49 -17.96 -6.88
C ASN A 12 8.24 -18.29 -5.58
N LEU A 13 7.72 -17.80 -4.46
CA LEU A 13 8.31 -18.04 -3.14
C LEU A 13 8.00 -19.48 -2.72
N GLN A 14 9.02 -20.34 -2.73
CA GLN A 14 8.93 -21.67 -2.17
C GLN A 14 9.07 -21.58 -0.64
N GLY A 15 8.13 -22.15 0.10
CA GLY A 15 8.15 -22.21 1.56
C GLY A 15 6.86 -22.80 2.09
N GLU A 16 6.93 -23.40 3.26
CA GLU A 16 5.76 -23.87 3.99
C GLU A 16 4.90 -22.68 4.39
N ARG A 17 3.59 -22.82 4.25
CA ARG A 17 2.60 -21.80 4.55
C ARG A 17 1.53 -22.39 5.45
N VAL A 18 1.04 -21.57 6.36
CA VAL A 18 -0.06 -21.93 7.26
C VAL A 18 -1.26 -21.05 6.95
N THR A 19 -2.45 -21.62 7.17
CA THR A 19 -3.70 -20.88 7.05
C THR A 19 -4.18 -20.50 8.45
N ILE A 20 -4.40 -19.21 8.67
CA ILE A 20 -4.78 -18.63 9.95
C ILE A 20 -6.18 -18.01 9.81
N ALA A 21 -7.05 -18.25 10.79
CA ALA A 21 -8.35 -17.57 10.83
C ALA A 21 -8.15 -16.06 10.95
N VAL A 22 -8.99 -15.29 10.27
CA VAL A 22 -8.86 -13.82 10.22
C VAL A 22 -8.95 -13.23 11.63
N GLU A 23 -9.91 -13.71 12.42
CA GLU A 23 -10.15 -13.27 13.79
C GLU A 23 -8.97 -13.57 14.71
N GLU A 24 -8.34 -14.73 14.55
CA GLU A 24 -7.14 -15.12 15.30
C GLU A 24 -5.97 -14.19 14.98
N ALA A 25 -5.73 -13.94 13.69
CA ALA A 25 -4.67 -13.05 13.24
C ALA A 25 -4.87 -11.62 13.75
N VAL A 26 -6.08 -11.07 13.62
CA VAL A 26 -6.43 -9.72 14.08
C VAL A 26 -6.30 -9.63 15.60
N SER A 27 -6.79 -10.61 16.36
CA SER A 27 -6.70 -10.63 17.83
C SER A 27 -5.25 -10.64 18.31
N LEU A 28 -4.42 -11.52 17.72
CA LEU A 28 -3.01 -11.62 18.09
C LEU A 28 -2.26 -10.32 17.81
N VAL A 29 -2.41 -9.77 16.61
CA VAL A 29 -1.69 -8.56 16.16
C VAL A 29 -2.18 -7.31 16.91
N SER A 30 -3.49 -7.16 17.14
CA SER A 30 -4.03 -6.10 17.97
C SER A 30 -3.50 -6.20 19.41
N GLY A 31 -3.42 -7.41 19.98
CA GLY A 31 -2.80 -7.66 21.27
C GLY A 31 -1.34 -7.22 21.36
N ILE A 32 -0.54 -7.48 20.33
CA ILE A 32 0.86 -7.03 20.23
C ILE A 32 0.93 -5.50 20.30
N PHE A 33 0.17 -4.78 19.46
CA PHE A 33 0.22 -3.32 19.41
C PHE A 33 -0.27 -2.68 20.72
N ARG A 34 -1.26 -3.26 21.38
CA ARG A 34 -1.70 -2.79 22.72
C ARG A 34 -0.61 -2.94 23.78
N ARG A 35 0.13 -4.04 23.78
CA ARG A 35 1.21 -4.28 24.75
C ARG A 35 2.39 -3.34 24.57
N ILE A 36 2.65 -2.90 23.34
CA ILE A 36 3.73 -1.94 23.08
C ILE A 36 3.31 -0.47 23.32
N GLY A 37 2.04 -0.22 23.68
CA GLY A 37 1.56 1.11 24.11
C GLY A 37 0.57 1.79 23.16
N CYS A 38 0.13 1.14 22.07
CA CYS A 38 -0.93 1.70 21.24
C CYS A 38 -2.28 1.66 21.96
N SER A 39 -3.14 2.66 21.73
CA SER A 39 -4.53 2.63 22.18
C SER A 39 -5.28 1.45 21.56
N ALA A 40 -6.39 1.04 22.19
CA ALA A 40 -7.19 -0.09 21.71
C ALA A 40 -7.68 0.12 20.27
N ASP A 41 -8.11 1.35 19.95
CA ASP A 41 -8.65 1.71 18.63
C ASP A 41 -7.56 1.71 17.55
N ILE A 42 -6.40 2.28 17.86
CA ILE A 42 -5.23 2.25 16.96
C ILE A 42 -4.80 0.81 16.69
N ALA A 43 -4.62 0.01 17.74
CA ALA A 43 -4.19 -1.38 17.64
C ALA A 43 -5.14 -2.22 16.78
N GLN A 44 -6.45 -2.09 17.01
CA GLN A 44 -7.48 -2.78 16.25
C GLN A 44 -7.52 -2.31 14.79
N SER A 45 -7.46 -0.99 14.56
CA SER A 45 -7.47 -0.40 13.23
C SER A 45 -6.29 -0.87 12.38
N VAL A 46 -5.10 -0.92 12.98
CA VAL A 46 -3.88 -1.39 12.31
C VAL A 46 -3.97 -2.89 12.01
N ALA A 47 -4.37 -3.71 12.99
CA ALA A 47 -4.48 -5.16 12.80
C ALA A 47 -5.48 -5.52 11.68
N LEU A 48 -6.64 -4.85 11.63
CA LEU A 48 -7.63 -5.04 10.56
C LEU A 48 -7.08 -4.65 9.19
N HIS A 49 -6.36 -3.54 9.09
CA HIS A 49 -5.76 -3.10 7.82
C HIS A 49 -4.70 -4.10 7.31
N LEU A 50 -3.83 -4.59 8.20
CA LEU A 50 -2.81 -5.58 7.85
C LEU A 50 -3.46 -6.90 7.41
N ALA A 51 -4.47 -7.37 8.14
CA ALA A 51 -5.24 -8.56 7.74
C ALA A 51 -5.93 -8.37 6.39
N ASN A 52 -6.58 -7.21 6.15
CA ASN A 52 -7.21 -6.89 4.87
C ASN A 52 -6.20 -6.85 3.72
N SER A 53 -4.98 -6.40 3.97
CA SER A 53 -3.91 -6.43 2.96
C SER A 53 -3.56 -7.86 2.53
N ASP A 54 -3.44 -8.79 3.48
CA ASP A 54 -3.23 -10.22 3.18
C ASP A 54 -4.46 -10.84 2.49
N LEU A 55 -5.67 -10.51 2.93
CA LEU A 55 -6.91 -10.93 2.28
C LEU A 55 -6.99 -10.47 0.83
N CYS A 56 -6.43 -9.33 0.49
CA CYS A 56 -6.31 -8.82 -0.89
C CYS A 56 -5.11 -9.41 -1.66
N GLY A 57 -4.32 -10.30 -1.06
CA GLY A 57 -3.14 -10.90 -1.68
C GLY A 57 -1.91 -9.99 -1.69
N MET A 58 -1.89 -8.95 -0.84
CA MET A 58 -0.79 -7.99 -0.73
C MET A 58 0.06 -8.23 0.53
N GLU A 59 0.67 -9.42 0.61
CA GLU A 59 1.47 -9.88 1.77
C GLU A 59 2.54 -8.87 2.21
N SER A 60 3.18 -8.19 1.25
CA SER A 60 4.21 -7.19 1.56
C SER A 60 3.73 -6.02 2.42
N HIS A 61 2.42 -5.84 2.53
CA HIS A 61 1.73 -4.82 3.34
C HIS A 61 0.79 -5.45 4.38
N GLY A 62 0.86 -6.77 4.53
CA GLY A 62 0.04 -7.56 5.43
C GLY A 62 0.64 -7.72 6.84
N LEU A 63 0.22 -8.77 7.52
CA LEU A 63 0.56 -9.09 8.92
C LEU A 63 2.07 -9.13 9.20
N MET A 64 2.90 -9.45 8.21
CA MET A 64 4.36 -9.40 8.36
C MET A 64 4.89 -8.02 8.79
N ARG A 65 4.17 -6.94 8.50
CA ARG A 65 4.54 -5.59 8.90
C ARG A 65 4.49 -5.37 10.41
N THR A 66 3.80 -6.23 11.16
CA THR A 66 3.81 -6.21 12.63
C THR A 66 5.23 -6.22 13.18
N LEU A 67 6.11 -7.07 12.62
CA LEU A 67 7.50 -7.18 13.05
C LEU A 67 8.25 -5.86 12.85
N GLN A 68 8.11 -5.25 11.68
CA GLN A 68 8.75 -3.97 11.36
C GLN A 68 8.23 -2.84 12.25
N TYR A 69 6.91 -2.76 12.48
CA TYR A 69 6.33 -1.66 13.26
C TYR A 69 6.77 -1.73 14.72
N VAL A 70 6.85 -2.94 15.29
CA VAL A 70 7.37 -3.11 16.66
C VAL A 70 8.84 -2.71 16.75
N GLU A 71 9.67 -3.12 15.78
CA GLU A 71 11.08 -2.68 15.71
C GLU A 71 11.20 -1.14 15.62
N GLN A 72 10.35 -0.50 14.82
CA GLN A 72 10.33 0.97 14.68
C GLN A 72 9.87 1.67 15.97
N PHE A 73 8.98 1.08 16.75
CA PHE A 73 8.61 1.56 18.08
C PHE A 73 9.76 1.39 19.10
N GLU A 74 10.35 0.21 19.16
CA GLU A 74 11.46 -0.09 20.08
C GLU A 74 12.70 0.76 19.80
N SER A 75 12.95 1.12 18.52
CA SER A 75 14.04 2.02 18.14
C SER A 75 13.72 3.51 18.27
N GLY A 76 12.49 3.87 18.63
CA GLY A 76 12.04 5.26 18.74
C GLY A 76 11.85 5.97 17.39
N GLN A 77 11.79 5.24 16.28
CA GLN A 77 11.47 5.80 14.96
C GLN A 77 10.00 6.19 14.83
N MET A 78 9.12 5.50 15.56
CA MET A 78 7.70 5.83 15.69
C MET A 78 7.29 5.89 17.16
N CYS A 79 6.19 6.59 17.45
CA CYS A 79 5.58 6.70 18.77
C CYS A 79 4.37 5.75 18.85
N PRO A 80 4.36 4.76 19.77
CA PRO A 80 3.26 3.80 19.86
C PRO A 80 1.96 4.41 20.39
N ASP A 81 2.05 5.42 21.26
CA ASP A 81 0.92 6.15 21.87
C ASP A 81 0.43 7.35 21.03
N ALA A 82 0.92 7.47 19.79
CA ALA A 82 0.54 8.58 18.91
C ALA A 82 -0.92 8.48 18.49
N GLU A 83 -1.66 9.56 18.71
CA GLU A 83 -3.03 9.74 18.24
C GLU A 83 -3.06 10.79 17.12
N PRO A 84 -3.46 10.44 15.88
CA PRO A 84 -3.50 11.39 14.78
C PRO A 84 -4.52 12.50 15.02
N GLN A 85 -4.22 13.70 14.53
CA GLN A 85 -5.01 14.90 14.75
C GLN A 85 -5.29 15.65 13.45
N ILE A 86 -6.53 16.15 13.29
CA ILE A 86 -6.86 17.09 12.21
C ILE A 86 -6.49 18.49 12.66
N ARG A 87 -5.75 19.21 11.81
CA ARG A 87 -5.35 20.60 12.03
C ARG A 87 -5.68 21.43 10.78
N THR A 88 -5.77 22.73 10.97
CA THR A 88 -5.82 23.69 9.85
C THR A 88 -4.54 24.50 9.89
N THR A 89 -3.79 24.50 8.79
CA THR A 89 -2.58 25.31 8.68
C THR A 89 -2.92 26.82 8.69
N PRO A 90 -1.97 27.71 8.99
CA PRO A 90 -2.21 29.15 8.92
C PRO A 90 -2.66 29.67 7.54
N LYS A 91 -2.43 28.87 6.48
CA LYS A 91 -2.88 29.16 5.11
C LYS A 91 -4.22 28.52 4.75
N GLY A 92 -4.94 27.93 5.72
CA GLY A 92 -6.26 27.35 5.51
C GLY A 92 -6.27 25.92 4.93
N VAL A 93 -5.12 25.25 4.84
CA VAL A 93 -5.07 23.85 4.37
C VAL A 93 -5.43 22.91 5.52
N THR A 94 -6.34 21.97 5.27
CA THR A 94 -6.61 20.86 6.20
C THR A 94 -5.43 19.89 6.20
N GLU A 95 -4.88 19.62 7.37
CA GLU A 95 -3.77 18.72 7.60
C GLU A 95 -4.17 17.64 8.60
N VAL A 96 -3.78 16.40 8.33
CA VAL A 96 -3.78 15.31 9.30
C VAL A 96 -2.35 15.08 9.76
N ASP A 97 -2.10 15.40 11.02
CA ASP A 97 -0.82 15.14 11.69
C ASP A 97 -0.88 13.75 12.33
N GLY A 98 -0.03 12.83 11.88
CA GLY A 98 0.06 11.48 12.43
C GLY A 98 0.83 11.38 13.74
N CYS A 99 1.34 12.50 14.27
CA CYS A 99 2.05 12.56 15.56
C CYS A 99 3.20 11.54 15.69
N HIS A 100 3.85 11.20 14.57
CA HIS A 100 4.92 10.20 14.46
C HIS A 100 4.50 8.75 14.75
N GLY A 101 3.20 8.44 14.72
CA GLY A 101 2.68 7.08 14.87
C GLY A 101 2.65 6.30 13.55
N ILE A 102 2.06 5.10 13.58
CA ILE A 102 1.74 4.33 12.37
C ILE A 102 0.83 5.17 11.46
N GLY A 103 1.10 5.18 10.16
CA GLY A 103 0.37 6.03 9.22
C GLY A 103 -1.06 5.59 8.92
N ILE A 104 -1.41 4.32 9.16
CA ILE A 104 -2.72 3.75 8.84
C ILE A 104 -3.88 4.52 9.49
N PRO A 105 -3.88 4.83 10.81
CA PRO A 105 -4.96 5.60 11.44
C PRO A 105 -5.09 7.01 10.89
N ALA A 106 -3.96 7.68 10.61
CA ALA A 106 -3.96 9.02 10.02
C ALA A 106 -4.57 9.02 8.61
N MET A 107 -4.25 8.00 7.79
CA MET A 107 -4.82 7.84 6.47
C MET A 107 -6.34 7.58 6.52
N LYS A 108 -6.82 6.73 7.44
CA LYS A 108 -8.26 6.51 7.66
C LYS A 108 -8.98 7.80 8.06
N MET A 109 -8.39 8.57 8.98
CA MET A 109 -8.91 9.88 9.37
C MET A 109 -8.95 10.86 8.19
N ALA A 110 -7.92 10.87 7.34
CA ALA A 110 -7.86 11.70 6.15
C ALA A 110 -8.96 11.34 5.13
N VAL A 111 -9.24 10.05 4.91
CA VAL A 111 -10.33 9.61 4.02
C VAL A 111 -11.68 10.11 4.52
N VAL A 112 -12.01 9.89 5.77
CA VAL A 112 -13.28 10.34 6.36
C VAL A 112 -13.43 11.85 6.23
N LYS A 113 -12.40 12.60 6.61
CA LYS A 113 -12.43 14.07 6.52
C LYS A 113 -12.46 14.56 5.08
N GLY A 114 -11.67 13.94 4.21
CA GLY A 114 -11.59 14.30 2.78
C GLY A 114 -12.91 14.09 2.05
N CYS A 115 -13.57 12.95 2.25
CA CYS A 115 -14.89 12.67 1.67
C CYS A 115 -15.94 13.67 2.18
N ALA A 116 -16.00 13.92 3.49
CA ALA A 116 -16.94 14.88 4.07
C ALA A 116 -16.79 16.29 3.47
N LEU A 117 -15.55 16.77 3.35
CA LEU A 117 -15.28 18.07 2.72
C LEU A 117 -15.61 18.08 1.22
N ALA A 118 -15.32 16.99 0.51
CA ALA A 118 -15.64 16.89 -0.92
C ALA A 118 -17.17 16.87 -1.15
N GLN A 119 -17.93 16.17 -0.34
CA GLN A 119 -19.40 16.16 -0.41
C GLN A 119 -20.00 17.54 -0.09
N GLU A 120 -19.42 18.28 0.85
CA GLU A 120 -19.86 19.65 1.19
C GLU A 120 -19.51 20.66 0.09
N GLN A 121 -18.25 20.66 -0.40
CA GLN A 121 -17.68 21.73 -1.23
C GLN A 121 -17.41 21.33 -2.68
N GLY A 122 -17.62 20.06 -3.04
CA GLY A 122 -17.34 19.49 -4.35
C GLY A 122 -15.96 18.82 -4.46
N MET A 123 -14.96 19.32 -3.74
CA MET A 123 -13.61 18.79 -3.69
C MET A 123 -12.90 19.11 -2.40
N SER A 124 -11.88 18.31 -2.07
CA SER A 124 -10.95 18.58 -0.97
C SER A 124 -9.52 18.23 -1.33
N ALA A 125 -8.57 18.87 -0.67
CA ALA A 125 -7.15 18.51 -0.71
C ALA A 125 -6.59 18.58 0.72
N LEU A 126 -6.03 17.47 1.19
CA LEU A 126 -5.49 17.31 2.53
C LEU A 126 -4.00 16.95 2.48
N ALA A 127 -3.23 17.53 3.40
CA ALA A 127 -1.88 17.08 3.69
C ALA A 127 -1.91 16.03 4.81
N ILE A 128 -1.18 14.94 4.68
CA ILE A 128 -0.96 13.96 5.76
C ILE A 128 0.53 13.95 6.05
N ARG A 129 0.91 14.25 7.29
CA ARG A 129 2.31 14.46 7.69
C ARG A 129 2.63 13.75 9.00
N ASN A 130 3.93 13.66 9.29
CA ASN A 130 4.45 13.05 10.52
C ASN A 130 3.91 11.64 10.74
N VAL A 131 3.89 10.85 9.67
CA VAL A 131 3.35 9.48 9.66
C VAL A 131 4.44 8.46 9.38
N GLY A 132 4.39 7.35 10.08
CA GLY A 132 5.10 6.13 9.72
C GLY A 132 4.44 5.44 8.53
N HIS A 133 4.78 4.16 8.33
CA HIS A 133 4.26 3.39 7.20
C HIS A 133 2.72 3.37 7.16
N THR A 134 2.18 3.64 5.98
CA THR A 134 0.73 3.80 5.78
C THR A 134 0.01 2.52 5.35
N GLY A 135 0.74 1.41 5.21
CA GLY A 135 0.14 0.15 4.72
C GLY A 135 -0.21 0.21 3.22
N ARG A 136 -1.21 -0.56 2.82
CA ARG A 136 -1.73 -0.63 1.44
C ARG A 136 -2.63 0.57 1.16
N LEU A 137 -2.23 1.43 0.23
CA LEU A 137 -2.97 2.66 -0.08
C LEU A 137 -4.34 2.39 -0.73
N GLY A 138 -4.45 1.31 -1.47
CA GLY A 138 -5.68 0.93 -2.16
C GLY A 138 -6.91 0.76 -1.24
N GLU A 139 -6.72 0.42 0.05
CA GLU A 139 -7.83 0.38 1.01
C GLU A 139 -8.46 1.76 1.21
N PHE A 140 -7.64 2.80 1.30
CA PHE A 140 -8.11 4.16 1.55
C PHE A 140 -8.86 4.73 0.36
N THR A 141 -8.32 4.54 -0.85
CA THR A 141 -8.98 5.02 -2.07
C THR A 141 -10.19 4.17 -2.44
N GLU A 142 -10.21 2.86 -2.11
CA GLU A 142 -11.40 2.00 -2.21
C GLU A 142 -12.51 2.53 -1.28
N THR A 143 -12.16 2.86 -0.03
CA THR A 143 -13.12 3.42 0.94
C THR A 143 -13.73 4.72 0.44
N ALA A 144 -12.93 5.65 -0.05
CA ALA A 144 -13.44 6.91 -0.60
C ALA A 144 -14.34 6.68 -1.83
N ALA A 145 -14.00 5.72 -2.69
CA ALA A 145 -14.79 5.38 -3.86
C ALA A 145 -16.16 4.77 -3.51
N LEU A 146 -16.21 3.98 -2.43
CA LEU A 146 -17.48 3.45 -1.89
C LEU A 146 -18.38 4.55 -1.30
N GLU A 147 -17.79 5.66 -0.82
CA GLU A 147 -18.49 6.87 -0.38
C GLU A 147 -18.88 7.81 -1.56
N GLY A 148 -18.74 7.34 -2.79
CA GLY A 148 -19.10 8.10 -4.00
C GLY A 148 -18.05 9.12 -4.46
N CYS A 149 -16.84 9.07 -3.95
CA CYS A 149 -15.78 10.01 -4.27
C CYS A 149 -14.71 9.43 -5.20
N LEU A 150 -14.20 10.24 -6.14
CA LEU A 150 -12.89 10.01 -6.72
C LEU A 150 -11.83 10.44 -5.70
N CYS A 151 -10.91 9.55 -5.34
CA CYS A 151 -9.82 9.84 -4.42
C CYS A 151 -8.48 9.53 -5.06
N ILE A 152 -7.53 10.47 -4.93
CA ILE A 152 -6.14 10.33 -5.39
C ILE A 152 -5.23 10.52 -4.19
N VAL A 153 -4.37 9.54 -3.92
CA VAL A 153 -3.33 9.61 -2.90
C VAL A 153 -1.97 9.57 -3.57
N ILE A 154 -1.15 10.57 -3.30
CA ILE A 154 0.20 10.72 -3.86
C ILE A 154 1.15 11.03 -2.72
N GLY A 155 2.29 10.34 -2.69
CA GLY A 155 3.29 10.71 -1.73
C GLY A 155 4.53 9.86 -1.74
N GLY A 156 5.21 9.93 -0.65
CA GLY A 156 6.52 9.36 -0.47
C GLY A 156 7.35 10.29 0.39
N GLY A 157 8.50 10.68 -0.12
CA GLY A 157 9.47 11.43 0.65
C GLY A 157 10.43 10.50 1.37
N GLY A 158 11.28 11.10 2.16
CA GLY A 158 12.31 10.33 2.85
C GLY A 158 13.41 9.82 1.94
N ARG A 159 13.63 10.42 0.75
CA ARG A 159 14.73 10.08 -0.16
C ARG A 159 16.12 10.10 0.52
N GLN A 160 16.25 10.73 1.65
CA GLN A 160 17.49 10.69 2.45
C GLN A 160 17.66 9.34 3.16
N ARG A 161 16.56 8.66 3.50
CA ARG A 161 16.53 7.39 4.25
C ARG A 161 16.22 6.18 3.37
N TRP A 162 15.38 6.36 2.35
CA TRP A 162 14.79 5.26 1.56
C TRP A 162 15.20 5.33 0.09
N ARG A 163 16.50 5.41 -0.19
CA ARG A 163 17.04 5.35 -1.54
C ARG A 163 16.99 3.93 -2.07
N GLN A 164 16.04 3.65 -2.94
CA GLN A 164 15.79 2.31 -3.48
C GLN A 164 15.77 2.28 -5.00
N VAL A 165 15.32 3.37 -5.64
CA VAL A 165 15.02 3.44 -7.08
C VAL A 165 16.00 4.38 -7.77
N ALA A 166 16.55 3.91 -8.90
CA ALA A 166 17.38 4.75 -9.74
C ALA A 166 16.53 5.72 -10.58
N PRO A 167 16.97 6.97 -10.79
CA PRO A 167 16.42 7.82 -11.84
C PRO A 167 16.53 7.17 -13.22
N TYR A 168 15.61 7.47 -14.12
CA TYR A 168 15.72 7.01 -15.51
C TYR A 168 17.02 7.56 -16.15
N GLY A 169 17.86 6.67 -16.65
CA GLY A 169 19.20 6.99 -17.13
C GLY A 169 20.29 7.04 -16.06
N GLY A 170 19.94 6.95 -14.78
CA GLY A 170 20.87 6.83 -13.65
C GLY A 170 21.15 5.37 -13.29
N ARG A 171 22.22 5.13 -12.54
CA ARG A 171 22.60 3.79 -12.06
C ARG A 171 22.60 3.64 -10.54
N SER A 172 22.32 4.70 -9.79
CA SER A 172 22.36 4.70 -8.33
C SER A 172 20.97 4.93 -7.75
N ALA A 173 20.64 4.29 -6.65
CA ALA A 173 19.40 4.49 -5.93
C ALA A 173 19.33 5.91 -5.35
N MET A 174 18.35 6.71 -5.76
CA MET A 174 18.17 8.11 -5.38
C MET A 174 16.79 8.43 -4.82
N LEU A 175 15.78 7.66 -5.20
CA LEU A 175 14.37 7.88 -4.89
C LEU A 175 13.80 6.71 -4.08
N PRO A 176 12.78 6.92 -3.23
CA PRO A 176 11.95 5.85 -2.72
C PRO A 176 11.04 5.27 -3.81
N THR A 177 10.10 4.43 -3.43
CA THR A 177 9.19 3.77 -4.38
C THR A 177 8.02 4.65 -4.83
N ASN A 178 7.80 5.80 -4.19
CA ASN A 178 6.87 6.87 -4.54
C ASN A 178 5.51 6.35 -5.07
N PRO A 179 4.67 5.75 -4.24
CA PRO A 179 3.44 5.13 -4.70
C PRO A 179 2.33 6.15 -4.98
N TYR A 180 1.42 5.72 -5.88
CA TYR A 180 0.15 6.37 -6.18
C TYR A 180 -0.99 5.39 -5.91
N SER A 181 -2.09 5.90 -5.39
CA SER A 181 -3.35 5.17 -5.37
C SER A 181 -4.48 6.07 -5.86
N ILE A 182 -5.34 5.51 -6.72
CA ILE A 182 -6.52 6.21 -7.23
C ILE A 182 -7.69 5.25 -7.11
N GLY A 183 -8.77 5.71 -6.47
CA GLY A 183 -10.04 5.00 -6.40
C GLY A 183 -11.16 5.88 -6.90
N MET A 184 -12.08 5.30 -7.64
CA MET A 184 -13.28 6.00 -8.10
C MET A 184 -14.49 5.06 -8.11
N PRO A 185 -15.71 5.59 -7.95
CA PRO A 185 -16.94 4.81 -8.14
C PRO A 185 -16.91 4.05 -9.46
N GLY A 186 -17.28 2.77 -9.42
CA GLY A 186 -17.31 1.89 -10.59
C GLY A 186 -18.70 1.37 -10.88
N GLY A 187 -18.76 0.25 -11.62
CA GLY A 187 -19.99 -0.45 -11.93
C GLY A 187 -20.44 -1.41 -10.84
N ASP A 188 -21.21 -2.42 -11.22
CA ASP A 188 -21.87 -3.39 -10.32
C ASP A 188 -20.88 -4.26 -9.52
N ARG A 189 -19.66 -4.43 -10.03
CA ARG A 189 -18.59 -5.20 -9.34
C ARG A 189 -17.78 -4.39 -8.36
N GLY A 190 -18.15 -3.13 -8.12
CA GLY A 190 -17.53 -2.22 -7.17
C GLY A 190 -16.56 -1.23 -7.82
N PRO A 191 -15.82 -0.44 -6.98
CA PRO A 191 -14.99 0.66 -7.45
C PRO A 191 -13.81 0.22 -8.32
N VAL A 192 -13.36 1.10 -9.19
CA VAL A 192 -12.07 0.96 -9.86
C VAL A 192 -10.99 1.49 -8.92
N VAL A 193 -10.00 0.65 -8.62
CA VAL A 193 -8.91 1.00 -7.68
C VAL A 193 -7.58 0.62 -8.31
N ILE A 194 -6.68 1.59 -8.40
CA ILE A 194 -5.28 1.36 -8.73
C ILE A 194 -4.41 1.73 -7.54
N ASP A 195 -3.45 0.87 -7.22
CA ASP A 195 -2.45 1.07 -6.16
C ASP A 195 -1.12 0.50 -6.66
N PHE A 196 -0.17 1.38 -6.93
CA PHE A 196 1.09 0.99 -7.54
C PHE A 196 2.26 1.87 -7.09
N ALA A 197 3.41 1.24 -6.94
CA ALA A 197 4.68 1.96 -6.82
C ALA A 197 5.13 2.46 -8.19
N THR A 198 5.78 3.62 -8.24
CA THR A 198 6.43 4.12 -9.46
C THR A 198 7.71 3.35 -9.81
N SER A 199 8.17 2.50 -8.89
CA SER A 199 9.22 1.50 -9.11
C SER A 199 8.67 0.23 -9.78
N LYS A 200 9.53 -0.51 -10.46
CA LYS A 200 9.17 -1.76 -11.15
C LYS A 200 8.66 -2.84 -10.20
N ILE A 201 9.20 -2.87 -8.97
CA ILE A 201 8.78 -3.75 -7.87
C ILE A 201 8.78 -2.96 -6.56
N ALA A 202 8.01 -3.41 -5.58
CA ALA A 202 8.11 -2.90 -4.21
C ALA A 202 9.42 -3.38 -3.55
N GLY A 203 10.01 -2.55 -2.69
CA GLY A 203 11.27 -2.90 -2.00
C GLY A 203 11.20 -4.21 -1.20
N GLY A 204 10.06 -4.51 -0.58
CA GLY A 204 9.86 -5.75 0.15
C GLY A 204 10.05 -7.04 -0.66
N TRP A 205 9.88 -6.97 -1.98
CA TRP A 205 10.11 -8.14 -2.86
C TRP A 205 11.58 -8.56 -2.94
N ILE A 206 12.51 -7.60 -2.81
CA ILE A 206 13.95 -7.88 -2.81
C ILE A 206 14.30 -8.73 -1.59
N TYR A 207 13.82 -8.33 -0.42
CA TYR A 207 14.03 -9.07 0.82
C TYR A 207 13.38 -10.46 0.78
N ALA A 208 12.16 -10.55 0.24
CA ALA A 208 11.46 -11.82 0.08
C ALA A 208 12.18 -12.75 -0.90
N ALA A 209 12.62 -12.25 -2.06
CA ALA A 209 13.39 -13.03 -3.03
C ALA A 209 14.72 -13.52 -2.45
N ARG A 210 15.45 -12.64 -1.77
CA ARG A 210 16.70 -12.99 -1.07
C ARG A 210 16.50 -14.09 -0.05
N SER A 211 15.50 -13.96 0.82
CA SER A 211 15.18 -14.94 1.86
C SER A 211 14.81 -16.32 1.29
N ALA A 212 14.17 -16.34 0.12
CA ALA A 212 13.75 -17.57 -0.57
C ALA A 212 14.79 -18.14 -1.53
N GLY A 213 15.94 -17.46 -1.73
CA GLY A 213 16.91 -17.82 -2.76
C GLY A 213 16.34 -17.73 -4.19
N ALA A 214 15.35 -16.86 -4.41
CA ALA A 214 14.64 -16.70 -5.67
C ALA A 214 15.20 -15.53 -6.50
N LEU A 215 15.05 -15.62 -7.82
CA LEU A 215 15.38 -14.53 -8.72
C LEU A 215 14.21 -13.53 -8.82
N LEU A 216 14.55 -12.25 -9.00
CA LEU A 216 13.60 -11.18 -9.28
C LEU A 216 13.07 -11.27 -10.73
N PRO A 217 11.93 -10.62 -11.03
CA PRO A 217 11.44 -10.49 -12.40
C PRO A 217 12.43 -9.78 -13.32
N ASP A 218 12.31 -10.04 -14.62
CA ASP A 218 13.14 -9.39 -15.63
C ASP A 218 12.97 -7.86 -15.59
N ASN A 219 14.07 -7.15 -15.80
CA ASN A 219 14.11 -5.68 -15.87
C ASN A 219 13.57 -4.99 -14.60
N ALA A 220 13.70 -5.63 -13.42
CA ALA A 220 13.27 -5.05 -12.15
C ALA A 220 14.41 -4.37 -11.38
N LEU A 221 15.62 -4.86 -11.55
CA LEU A 221 16.80 -4.45 -10.78
C LEU A 221 18.00 -4.18 -11.73
N MET A 222 18.87 -3.28 -11.32
CA MET A 222 20.21 -3.13 -11.88
C MET A 222 21.27 -3.28 -10.79
N ASP A 223 22.45 -3.76 -11.18
CA ASP A 223 23.63 -3.82 -10.30
C ASP A 223 24.28 -2.44 -10.11
N ALA A 224 25.34 -2.37 -9.30
CA ALA A 224 26.10 -1.14 -9.04
C ALA A 224 26.77 -0.53 -10.30
N LYS A 225 26.91 -1.31 -11.38
CA LYS A 225 27.45 -0.85 -12.65
C LYS A 225 26.35 -0.36 -13.62
N GLY A 226 25.08 -0.53 -13.24
CA GLY A 226 23.92 -0.17 -14.07
C GLY A 226 23.51 -1.27 -15.05
N GLN A 227 24.04 -2.49 -14.92
CA GLN A 227 23.63 -3.64 -15.73
C GLN A 227 22.37 -4.28 -15.13
N VAL A 228 21.42 -4.65 -16.02
CA VAL A 228 20.20 -5.33 -15.56
C VAL A 228 20.56 -6.68 -14.93
N THR A 229 20.00 -6.94 -13.78
CA THR A 229 20.20 -8.18 -13.02
C THR A 229 18.87 -8.68 -12.47
N ARG A 230 18.84 -9.97 -12.08
CA ARG A 230 17.72 -10.61 -11.37
C ARG A 230 18.14 -11.09 -9.99
N ASP A 231 19.43 -11.01 -9.67
CA ASP A 231 19.97 -11.43 -8.38
C ASP A 231 19.62 -10.39 -7.31
N PRO A 232 18.80 -10.71 -6.29
CA PRO A 232 18.47 -9.78 -5.22
C PRO A 232 19.69 -9.33 -4.42
N GLU A 233 20.78 -10.10 -4.39
CA GLU A 233 22.03 -9.72 -3.70
C GLU A 233 22.68 -8.48 -4.31
N ASP A 234 22.50 -8.24 -5.60
CA ASP A 234 23.07 -7.05 -6.26
C ASP A 234 22.48 -5.74 -5.71
N TYR A 235 21.24 -5.75 -5.21
CA TYR A 235 20.66 -4.60 -4.52
C TYR A 235 21.49 -4.22 -3.28
N PHE A 236 21.88 -5.19 -2.48
CA PHE A 236 22.67 -4.99 -1.25
C PHE A 236 24.15 -4.65 -1.55
N ARG A 237 24.61 -4.89 -2.78
CA ARG A 237 25.94 -4.52 -3.28
C ARG A 237 25.96 -3.15 -3.97
N GLY A 238 24.93 -2.31 -3.77
CA GLY A 238 24.83 -0.97 -4.35
C GLY A 238 24.02 -0.88 -5.63
N GLY A 239 23.27 -1.92 -5.97
CA GLY A 239 22.30 -1.91 -7.06
C GLY A 239 21.04 -1.09 -6.72
N ALA A 240 20.14 -0.93 -7.70
CA ALA A 240 18.95 -0.13 -7.56
C ALA A 240 17.75 -0.74 -8.30
N ILE A 241 16.54 -0.55 -7.76
CA ILE A 241 15.30 -0.88 -8.45
C ILE A 241 15.13 0.04 -9.66
N MET A 242 14.62 -0.50 -10.76
CA MET A 242 14.31 0.28 -11.95
C MET A 242 12.93 0.93 -11.86
N PRO A 243 12.70 2.11 -12.47
CA PRO A 243 11.38 2.72 -12.52
C PRO A 243 10.42 1.92 -13.42
N ALA A 244 9.15 1.84 -13.02
CA ALA A 244 8.09 1.21 -13.79
C ALA A 244 7.85 1.96 -15.10
N GLY A 245 7.83 1.24 -16.25
CA GLY A 245 7.65 1.90 -17.55
C GLY A 245 8.75 2.92 -17.91
N GLY A 246 9.95 2.78 -17.33
CA GLY A 246 11.10 3.62 -17.62
C GLY A 246 10.87 5.10 -17.28
N ALA A 247 10.95 5.98 -18.28
CA ALA A 247 10.80 7.43 -18.10
C ALA A 247 9.45 7.85 -17.51
N LYS A 248 8.37 7.10 -17.75
CA LYS A 248 7.03 7.43 -17.25
C LYS A 248 6.94 7.27 -15.73
N GLY A 249 7.37 6.13 -15.20
CA GLY A 249 7.39 5.90 -13.75
C GLY A 249 8.37 6.84 -13.04
N TYR A 250 9.53 7.12 -13.66
CA TYR A 250 10.47 8.10 -13.13
C TYR A 250 9.84 9.51 -13.03
N ALA A 251 9.14 9.96 -14.06
CA ALA A 251 8.47 11.27 -14.04
C ALA A 251 7.42 11.34 -12.90
N LEU A 252 6.61 10.30 -12.71
CA LEU A 252 5.68 10.20 -11.59
C LEU A 252 6.41 10.21 -10.23
N ALA A 253 7.53 9.50 -10.10
CA ALA A 253 8.32 9.47 -8.87
C ALA A 253 8.85 10.86 -8.50
N VAL A 254 9.35 11.63 -9.50
CA VAL A 254 9.84 13.00 -9.27
C VAL A 254 8.72 13.90 -8.77
N VAL A 255 7.52 13.83 -9.39
CA VAL A 255 6.37 14.65 -8.95
C VAL A 255 5.95 14.26 -7.53
N ALA A 256 5.87 12.97 -7.22
CA ALA A 256 5.51 12.50 -5.87
C ALA A 256 6.50 12.98 -4.81
N GLU A 257 7.80 12.91 -5.11
CA GLU A 257 8.84 13.38 -4.19
C GLU A 257 8.81 14.90 -4.00
N MET A 258 8.57 15.66 -5.08
CA MET A 258 8.39 17.11 -5.00
C MET A 258 7.16 17.50 -4.16
N ILE A 259 6.04 16.77 -4.30
CA ILE A 259 4.87 16.96 -3.44
C ILE A 259 5.26 16.68 -1.99
N ALA A 260 5.85 15.52 -1.72
CA ALA A 260 6.10 15.07 -0.37
C ALA A 260 7.13 15.94 0.39
N GLU A 261 8.26 16.30 -0.22
CA GLU A 261 9.32 17.06 0.45
C GLU A 261 9.27 18.57 0.18
N ALA A 262 9.05 18.99 -1.08
CA ALA A 262 9.13 20.40 -1.42
C ALA A 262 7.83 21.16 -1.12
N MET A 263 6.67 20.56 -1.44
CA MET A 263 5.38 21.22 -1.24
C MET A 263 4.85 21.04 0.20
N LEU A 264 4.87 19.81 0.73
CA LEU A 264 4.35 19.51 2.07
C LEU A 264 5.37 19.74 3.18
N GLY A 265 6.64 19.90 2.86
CA GLY A 265 7.74 20.18 3.79
C GLY A 265 8.51 18.94 4.24
N PRO A 266 9.45 19.10 5.19
CA PRO A 266 10.36 18.01 5.58
C PRO A 266 9.62 16.76 6.04
N VAL A 267 10.11 15.59 5.60
CA VAL A 267 9.63 14.30 6.09
C VAL A 267 10.31 13.99 7.41
N THR A 268 9.54 13.83 8.46
CA THR A 268 10.04 13.63 9.83
C THR A 268 10.04 12.16 10.25
N THR A 269 9.15 11.34 9.68
CA THR A 269 9.01 9.92 10.00
C THR A 269 9.32 9.07 8.75
N GLU A 270 8.32 8.65 7.98
CA GLU A 270 8.54 7.79 6.81
C GLU A 270 8.14 8.45 5.49
N GLY A 271 7.08 9.24 5.49
CA GLY A 271 6.60 9.94 4.30
C GLY A 271 5.59 11.04 4.60
N ASN A 272 5.35 11.88 3.59
CA ASN A 272 4.25 12.83 3.56
C ASN A 272 3.35 12.51 2.37
N TRP A 273 2.05 12.78 2.50
CA TRP A 273 1.05 12.42 1.51
C TRP A 273 0.12 13.60 1.19
N LEU A 274 -0.21 13.72 -0.07
CA LEU A 274 -1.31 14.56 -0.55
C LEU A 274 -2.49 13.64 -0.88
N MET A 275 -3.65 13.94 -0.30
CA MET A 275 -4.92 13.29 -0.65
C MET A 275 -5.82 14.33 -1.32
N ILE A 276 -6.28 14.04 -2.53
CA ILE A 276 -7.25 14.85 -3.28
C ILE A 276 -8.53 14.02 -3.41
N THR A 277 -9.65 14.61 -3.04
CA THR A 277 -10.95 13.92 -3.10
C THR A 277 -11.96 14.80 -3.81
N LEU A 278 -12.71 14.22 -4.75
CA LEU A 278 -13.79 14.89 -5.49
C LEU A 278 -15.08 14.11 -5.29
N ASP A 279 -16.17 14.80 -5.00
CA ASP A 279 -17.52 14.22 -5.02
C ASP A 279 -17.92 13.96 -6.47
N ALA A 280 -17.97 12.67 -6.87
CA ALA A 280 -18.32 12.28 -8.23
C ALA A 280 -19.78 12.63 -8.57
N GLY A 281 -20.66 12.68 -7.55
CA GLY A 281 -22.05 13.05 -7.68
C GLY A 281 -22.28 14.50 -8.14
N ARG A 282 -21.29 15.37 -7.93
CA ARG A 282 -21.33 16.76 -8.44
C ARG A 282 -21.14 16.85 -9.96
N PHE A 283 -20.55 15.84 -10.58
CA PHE A 283 -20.29 15.83 -12.03
C PHE A 283 -21.38 15.07 -12.77
N ARG A 284 -21.97 14.03 -12.16
CA ARG A 284 -22.99 13.20 -12.76
C ARG A 284 -23.82 12.51 -11.67
N GLU A 285 -25.13 12.35 -11.90
CA GLU A 285 -26.00 11.57 -11.02
C GLU A 285 -25.40 10.18 -10.76
N PRO A 286 -25.35 9.70 -9.50
CA PRO A 286 -24.67 8.44 -9.13
C PRO A 286 -25.16 7.22 -9.93
N SER A 287 -26.48 7.10 -10.17
CA SER A 287 -27.05 6.01 -10.95
C SER A 287 -26.62 6.03 -12.42
N ALA A 288 -26.56 7.21 -13.03
CA ALA A 288 -26.10 7.37 -14.40
C ALA A 288 -24.58 7.15 -14.53
N LEU A 289 -23.80 7.55 -13.51
CA LEU A 289 -22.38 7.26 -13.44
C LEU A 289 -22.16 5.74 -13.37
N GLN A 290 -22.83 5.05 -12.45
CA GLN A 290 -22.72 3.59 -12.28
C GLN A 290 -23.09 2.82 -13.55
N THR A 291 -24.21 3.19 -14.23
CA THR A 291 -24.63 2.55 -15.47
C THR A 291 -23.55 2.64 -16.56
N VAL A 292 -23.04 3.86 -16.81
CA VAL A 292 -22.03 4.06 -17.86
C VAL A 292 -20.68 3.47 -17.46
N ALA A 293 -20.34 3.48 -16.18
CA ALA A 293 -19.13 2.80 -15.69
C ALA A 293 -19.24 1.28 -15.94
N GLU A 294 -20.40 0.65 -15.64
CA GLU A 294 -20.58 -0.78 -15.90
C GLU A 294 -20.50 -1.11 -17.39
N GLU A 295 -21.15 -0.33 -18.26
CA GLU A 295 -21.06 -0.49 -19.72
C GLU A 295 -19.60 -0.48 -20.19
N LEU A 296 -18.84 0.57 -19.83
CA LEU A 296 -17.41 0.70 -20.16
C LEU A 296 -16.58 -0.47 -19.63
N LEU A 297 -16.76 -0.81 -18.36
CA LEU A 297 -15.97 -1.85 -17.70
C LEU A 297 -16.31 -3.24 -18.25
N GLN A 298 -17.57 -3.46 -18.66
CA GLN A 298 -17.98 -4.71 -19.29
C GLN A 298 -17.36 -4.84 -20.70
N GLU A 299 -17.35 -3.78 -21.52
CA GLU A 299 -16.64 -3.79 -22.80
C GLU A 299 -15.16 -4.18 -22.66
N LEU A 300 -14.47 -3.68 -21.60
CA LEU A 300 -13.08 -4.04 -21.34
C LEU A 300 -12.95 -5.53 -20.94
N ARG A 301 -13.85 -6.06 -20.13
CA ARG A 301 -13.86 -7.49 -19.71
C ARG A 301 -14.14 -8.42 -20.89
N ASP A 302 -14.95 -8.00 -21.83
CA ASP A 302 -15.33 -8.76 -23.02
C ASP A 302 -14.24 -8.78 -24.10
N CYS A 303 -13.19 -7.97 -23.93
CA CYS A 303 -12.02 -8.01 -24.82
C CYS A 303 -11.38 -9.41 -24.76
N PRO A 304 -11.14 -10.07 -25.91
CA PRO A 304 -10.48 -11.37 -25.95
C PRO A 304 -9.11 -11.32 -25.25
N PRO A 305 -8.84 -12.27 -24.34
CA PRO A 305 -7.57 -12.28 -23.62
C PRO A 305 -6.40 -12.62 -24.55
N ALA A 306 -5.28 -11.93 -24.34
CA ALA A 306 -4.04 -12.24 -25.05
C ALA A 306 -3.46 -13.60 -24.60
N PRO A 307 -2.61 -14.26 -25.43
CA PRO A 307 -1.97 -15.52 -25.04
C PRO A 307 -1.28 -15.42 -23.66
N GLY A 308 -1.58 -16.36 -22.79
CA GLY A 308 -1.05 -16.43 -21.43
C GLY A 308 -1.91 -15.71 -20.37
N PHE A 309 -3.02 -15.12 -20.74
CA PHE A 309 -4.03 -14.56 -19.84
C PHE A 309 -5.32 -15.36 -19.93
N GLU A 310 -6.00 -15.57 -18.81
CA GLU A 310 -7.30 -16.26 -18.74
C GLU A 310 -8.46 -15.30 -19.06
N LYS A 311 -8.34 -14.04 -18.63
CA LYS A 311 -9.32 -12.98 -18.78
C LYS A 311 -8.67 -11.61 -18.75
N VAL A 312 -9.36 -10.58 -19.23
CA VAL A 312 -9.03 -9.19 -18.97
C VAL A 312 -9.60 -8.80 -17.60
N GLU A 313 -8.77 -8.21 -16.76
CA GLU A 313 -9.14 -7.79 -15.40
C GLU A 313 -9.25 -6.26 -15.34
N VAL A 314 -10.29 -5.77 -14.67
CA VAL A 314 -10.42 -4.35 -14.30
C VAL A 314 -9.63 -4.11 -13.00
N PRO A 315 -8.91 -2.98 -12.88
CA PRO A 315 -8.16 -2.67 -11.66
C PRO A 315 -9.04 -2.69 -10.39
N GLY A 316 -8.56 -3.39 -9.35
CA GLY A 316 -9.25 -3.59 -8.08
C GLY A 316 -10.13 -4.85 -8.01
N GLU A 317 -10.51 -5.47 -9.15
CA GLU A 317 -11.34 -6.69 -9.13
C GLU A 317 -10.57 -7.90 -8.58
N ARG A 318 -9.30 -8.03 -8.95
CA ARG A 318 -8.46 -9.14 -8.48
C ARG A 318 -8.31 -9.15 -6.96
N GLU A 319 -8.06 -8.00 -6.37
CA GLU A 319 -7.92 -7.82 -4.93
C GLU A 319 -9.24 -8.15 -4.20
N ARG A 320 -10.37 -7.69 -4.72
CA ARG A 320 -11.71 -8.01 -4.17
C ARG A 320 -12.08 -9.48 -4.33
N GLU A 321 -11.77 -10.09 -5.46
CA GLU A 321 -12.00 -11.52 -5.68
C GLU A 321 -11.13 -12.37 -4.74
N HIS A 322 -9.87 -11.98 -4.58
CA HIS A 322 -8.96 -12.64 -3.63
C HIS A 322 -9.49 -12.53 -2.20
N ARG A 323 -9.92 -11.34 -1.77
CA ARG A 323 -10.51 -11.10 -0.45
C ARG A 323 -11.74 -11.98 -0.20
N ARG A 324 -12.72 -11.99 -1.10
CA ARG A 324 -13.93 -12.82 -0.97
C ARG A 324 -13.63 -14.31 -0.81
N ARG A 325 -12.58 -14.79 -1.46
CA ARG A 325 -12.14 -16.18 -1.34
C ARG A 325 -11.44 -16.43 -0.01
N THR A 326 -10.47 -15.60 0.33
CA THR A 326 -9.64 -15.77 1.53
C THR A 326 -10.37 -15.47 2.83
N GLU A 327 -11.38 -14.62 2.85
CA GLU A 327 -12.27 -14.44 4.00
C GLU A 327 -12.94 -15.76 4.43
N LYS A 328 -13.22 -16.66 3.50
CA LYS A 328 -13.84 -17.97 3.78
C LYS A 328 -12.82 -19.06 4.13
N THR A 329 -11.60 -18.95 3.65
CA THR A 329 -10.57 -19.98 3.80
C THR A 329 -9.52 -19.65 4.85
N GLY A 330 -9.41 -18.39 5.27
CA GLY A 330 -8.36 -17.88 6.14
C GLY A 330 -7.20 -17.26 5.38
N ILE A 331 -6.34 -16.55 6.11
CA ILE A 331 -5.13 -15.90 5.61
C ILE A 331 -4.04 -16.94 5.44
N LEU A 332 -3.51 -17.04 4.21
CA LEU A 332 -2.38 -17.92 3.90
C LEU A 332 -1.06 -17.14 4.06
N ILE A 333 -0.32 -17.37 5.14
CA ILE A 333 0.92 -16.68 5.49
C ILE A 333 2.12 -17.64 5.51
N PRO A 334 3.35 -17.21 5.16
CA PRO A 334 4.54 -18.04 5.36
C PRO A 334 4.68 -18.48 6.82
N GLU A 335 4.86 -19.76 7.06
CA GLU A 335 4.89 -20.32 8.41
C GLU A 335 5.93 -19.65 9.30
N LYS A 336 7.14 -19.42 8.76
CA LYS A 336 8.21 -18.72 9.49
C LYS A 336 7.80 -17.32 9.95
N THR A 337 7.09 -16.58 9.09
CA THR A 337 6.59 -15.22 9.43
C THR A 337 5.57 -15.30 10.56
N TRP A 338 4.62 -16.23 10.46
CA TRP A 338 3.63 -16.41 11.52
C TRP A 338 4.27 -16.79 12.85
N GLN A 339 5.19 -17.73 12.86
CA GLN A 339 5.94 -18.11 14.05
C GLN A 339 6.72 -16.94 14.68
N GLN A 340 7.28 -16.03 13.86
CA GLN A 340 7.94 -14.82 14.37
C GLN A 340 6.94 -13.88 15.03
N ILE A 341 5.74 -13.70 14.48
CA ILE A 341 4.68 -12.87 15.07
C ILE A 341 4.21 -13.49 16.40
N VAL A 342 4.03 -14.80 16.47
CA VAL A 342 3.64 -15.51 17.71
C VAL A 342 4.71 -15.31 18.79
N ARG A 343 5.99 -15.57 18.46
CA ARG A 343 7.09 -15.37 19.43
C ARG A 343 7.21 -13.91 19.88
N LEU A 344 6.95 -12.95 18.98
CA LEU A 344 6.91 -11.53 19.34
C LEU A 344 5.80 -11.27 20.37
N SER A 345 4.61 -11.86 20.19
CA SER A 345 3.51 -11.76 21.14
C SER A 345 3.86 -12.36 22.51
N GLU A 346 4.53 -13.51 22.53
CA GLU A 346 5.00 -14.16 23.76
C GLU A 346 6.04 -13.30 24.47
N ARG A 347 7.03 -12.77 23.75
CA ARG A 347 8.05 -11.85 24.30
C ARG A 347 7.46 -10.62 24.97
N LEU A 348 6.39 -10.05 24.39
CA LEU A 348 5.72 -8.86 24.95
C LEU A 348 4.70 -9.18 26.05
N SER A 349 4.49 -10.47 26.38
CA SER A 349 3.55 -10.90 27.42
C SER A 349 4.23 -11.20 28.76
N GLY A 350 5.55 -11.42 28.76
CA GLY A 350 6.37 -11.70 29.93
C GLY A 350 7.13 -10.48 30.38
#